data_8322a43ba5870038f323b17e5546344c
#
_entry.id   8322a43ba5870038f323b17e5546344c
#
_cell.length_a   1.000
_cell.length_b   1.000
_cell.length_c   1.000
_cell.angle_alpha   90.00
_cell.angle_beta   90.00
_cell.angle_gamma   90.00
#
_symmetry.space_group_name_H-M   'P 1'
#
loop_
_entity.id
_entity.type
_entity.pdbx_description
1 polymer ?
#
loop_
_entity_poly.entity_id
_entity_poly.type
_entity_poly.pdbx_seq_one_letter_code
_entity_poly.pdbx_strand_id
1 'polypeptide(L)'
;FSGTFRRANILLANIDKSEMTDAEKDHWRAVGYFFHSYWYMELINRFGAVPWVNTALNENSPEAYGPRVDREIVADSVLNRLKWAEANIGDFEKQDGANTINRDCIRAAISRFALREATWRKYHGIDGAQKFFDECIRVSRLLMNDYPTLYYGTDGQPAAGYGEMWTTEDLGKVPGVILYMEFVQDIKMANFSALEHMDSHNVE
;
A
#
# COMPACT_ATOMS: atom_id res chain seq x y z
N PHE A 1 -13.11 -0.49 -13.76
CA PHE A 1 -12.42 0.36 -12.78
C PHE A 1 -13.05 0.14 -11.42
N SER A 2 -12.29 -0.41 -10.49
CA SER A 2 -12.80 -0.92 -9.22
C SER A 2 -13.34 0.19 -8.32
N GLY A 3 -14.32 -0.16 -7.49
CA GLY A 3 -14.89 0.76 -6.50
C GLY A 3 -13.83 1.40 -5.58
N THR A 4 -12.64 0.83 -5.46
CA THR A 4 -11.56 1.33 -4.60
C THR A 4 -10.92 2.61 -5.13
N PHE A 5 -10.64 2.71 -6.44
CA PHE A 5 -10.18 3.98 -7.05
C PHE A 5 -11.17 5.10 -6.85
N ARG A 6 -12.44 4.78 -7.10
CA ARG A 6 -13.50 5.77 -6.94
C ARG A 6 -13.58 6.26 -5.51
N ARG A 7 -13.44 5.38 -4.52
CA ARG A 7 -13.44 5.75 -3.09
C ARG A 7 -12.27 6.66 -2.73
N ALA A 8 -11.05 6.34 -3.17
CA ALA A 8 -9.88 7.19 -2.96
C ALA A 8 -10.06 8.57 -3.61
N ASN A 9 -10.56 8.62 -4.86
CA ASN A 9 -10.80 9.88 -5.54
C ASN A 9 -11.93 10.70 -4.91
N ILE A 10 -13.00 10.06 -4.39
CA ILE A 10 -14.06 10.75 -3.65
C ILE A 10 -13.49 11.36 -2.36
N LEU A 11 -12.68 10.62 -1.60
CA LEU A 11 -12.00 11.14 -0.41
C LEU A 11 -11.18 12.38 -0.77
N LEU A 12 -10.29 12.28 -1.76
CA LEU A 12 -9.41 13.35 -2.19
C LEU A 12 -10.17 14.60 -2.70
N ALA A 13 -11.29 14.41 -3.38
CA ALA A 13 -12.11 15.52 -3.89
C ALA A 13 -12.92 16.25 -2.81
N ASN A 14 -13.10 15.65 -1.64
CA ASN A 14 -13.94 16.22 -0.57
C ASN A 14 -13.14 16.65 0.67
N ILE A 15 -11.87 16.32 0.75
CA ILE A 15 -11.05 16.56 1.94
C ILE A 15 -10.98 18.05 2.30
N ASP A 16 -10.87 18.93 1.30
CA ASP A 16 -10.79 20.38 1.50
C ASP A 16 -12.10 21.01 1.96
N LYS A 17 -13.21 20.30 1.81
CA LYS A 17 -14.56 20.73 2.23
C LYS A 17 -14.84 20.40 3.70
N SER A 18 -13.97 19.63 4.35
CA SER A 18 -14.12 19.25 5.76
C SER A 18 -13.68 20.37 6.69
N GLU A 19 -14.17 20.34 7.92
CA GLU A 19 -13.79 21.26 9.00
C GLU A 19 -12.51 20.85 9.73
N MET A 20 -11.81 19.83 9.23
CA MET A 20 -10.53 19.37 9.77
C MET A 20 -9.46 20.45 9.66
N THR A 21 -8.50 20.42 10.57
CA THR A 21 -7.28 21.25 10.47
C THR A 21 -6.46 20.88 9.25
N ASP A 22 -5.57 21.77 8.80
CA ASP A 22 -4.71 21.50 7.64
C ASP A 22 -3.84 20.24 7.84
N ALA A 23 -3.34 20.02 9.06
CA ALA A 23 -2.56 18.83 9.39
C ALA A 23 -3.38 17.54 9.29
N GLU A 24 -4.63 17.54 9.73
CA GLU A 24 -5.54 16.40 9.56
C GLU A 24 -5.90 16.18 8.10
N LYS A 25 -6.16 17.26 7.33
CA LYS A 25 -6.39 17.17 5.89
C LYS A 25 -5.20 16.56 5.17
N ASP A 26 -3.99 16.96 5.50
CA ASP A 26 -2.78 16.42 4.90
C ASP A 26 -2.57 14.95 5.26
N HIS A 27 -2.85 14.57 6.51
CA HIS A 27 -2.83 13.16 6.92
C HIS A 27 -3.81 12.31 6.08
N TRP A 28 -5.07 12.70 6.00
CA TRP A 28 -6.06 11.94 5.25
C TRP A 28 -5.83 11.99 3.74
N ARG A 29 -5.25 13.08 3.23
CA ARG A 29 -4.78 13.16 1.84
C ARG A 29 -3.65 12.17 1.58
N ALA A 30 -2.72 11.99 2.53
CA ALA A 30 -1.65 11.02 2.44
C ALA A 30 -2.20 9.59 2.41
N VAL A 31 -3.19 9.27 3.24
CA VAL A 31 -3.91 7.98 3.21
C VAL A 31 -4.60 7.77 1.86
N GLY A 32 -5.28 8.79 1.33
CA GLY A 32 -5.92 8.75 0.01
C GLY A 32 -4.91 8.50 -1.12
N TYR A 33 -3.76 9.19 -1.08
CA TYR A 33 -2.67 8.99 -2.04
C TYR A 33 -2.03 7.60 -1.92
N PHE A 34 -1.88 7.07 -0.70
CA PHE A 34 -1.39 5.71 -0.49
C PHE A 34 -2.28 4.69 -1.21
N PHE A 35 -3.59 4.68 -0.95
CA PHE A 35 -4.50 3.71 -1.58
C PHE A 35 -4.61 3.90 -3.09
N HIS A 36 -4.68 5.14 -3.56
CA HIS A 36 -4.67 5.43 -4.99
C HIS A 36 -3.40 4.89 -5.67
N SER A 37 -2.23 5.16 -5.08
CA SER A 37 -0.94 4.70 -5.59
C SER A 37 -0.82 3.19 -5.55
N TYR A 38 -1.24 2.55 -4.45
CA TYR A 38 -1.19 1.11 -4.28
C TYR A 38 -1.92 0.36 -5.41
N TRP A 39 -3.11 0.84 -5.77
CA TRP A 39 -3.86 0.25 -6.88
C TRP A 39 -3.23 0.52 -8.25
N TYR A 40 -2.66 1.72 -8.46
CA TYR A 40 -1.93 1.99 -9.70
C TYR A 40 -0.68 1.15 -9.85
N MET A 41 0.03 0.84 -8.78
CA MET A 41 1.15 -0.10 -8.78
C MET A 41 0.73 -1.47 -9.34
N GLU A 42 -0.45 -1.96 -8.93
CA GLU A 42 -0.99 -3.23 -9.44
C GLU A 42 -1.45 -3.12 -10.89
N LEU A 43 -2.09 -2.02 -11.27
CA LEU A 43 -2.56 -1.81 -12.65
C LEU A 43 -1.42 -1.76 -13.67
N ILE A 44 -0.40 -0.95 -13.40
CA ILE A 44 0.75 -0.85 -14.33
C ILE A 44 1.56 -2.16 -14.38
N ASN A 45 1.53 -2.93 -13.30
CA ASN A 45 2.17 -4.24 -13.26
C ASN A 45 1.47 -5.26 -14.17
N ARG A 46 0.15 -5.19 -14.25
CA ARG A 46 -0.66 -6.14 -15.03
C ARG A 46 -0.87 -5.71 -16.49
N PHE A 47 -1.01 -4.40 -16.72
CA PHE A 47 -1.50 -3.86 -18.00
C PHE A 47 -0.52 -2.90 -18.68
N GLY A 48 0.57 -2.51 -18.02
CA GLY A 48 1.50 -1.50 -18.54
C GLY A 48 0.86 -0.12 -18.58
N ALA A 49 0.69 0.46 -19.77
CA ALA A 49 -0.01 1.74 -19.96
C ALA A 49 -1.48 1.64 -19.55
N VAL A 50 -1.94 2.59 -18.74
CA VAL A 50 -3.32 2.65 -18.22
C VAL A 50 -3.80 4.11 -18.18
N PRO A 51 -5.12 4.38 -18.22
CA PRO A 51 -5.64 5.72 -17.99
C PRO A 51 -5.27 6.21 -16.59
N TRP A 52 -4.80 7.46 -16.50
CA TRP A 52 -4.51 8.10 -15.21
C TRP A 52 -5.70 8.95 -14.76
N VAL A 53 -6.40 8.49 -13.74
CA VAL A 53 -7.66 9.07 -13.25
C VAL A 53 -7.46 9.66 -11.85
N ASN A 54 -7.59 10.97 -11.74
CA ASN A 54 -7.41 11.75 -10.50
C ASN A 54 -8.72 12.21 -9.88
N THR A 55 -9.83 12.01 -10.56
CA THR A 55 -11.14 12.54 -10.20
C THR A 55 -12.14 11.42 -9.91
N ALA A 56 -13.17 11.72 -9.15
CA ALA A 56 -14.30 10.81 -8.96
C ALA A 56 -15.13 10.78 -10.25
N LEU A 57 -14.87 9.82 -11.12
CA LEU A 57 -15.56 9.68 -12.39
C LEU A 57 -17.07 9.44 -12.21
N ASN A 58 -17.83 10.01 -13.11
CA ASN A 58 -19.24 9.69 -13.38
C ASN A 58 -19.42 9.28 -14.86
N GLU A 59 -20.64 8.96 -15.25
CA GLU A 59 -20.94 8.48 -16.60
C GLU A 59 -20.58 9.46 -17.72
N ASN A 60 -20.56 10.76 -17.41
CA ASN A 60 -20.27 11.84 -18.35
C ASN A 60 -18.82 12.35 -18.27
N SER A 61 -17.99 11.73 -17.44
CA SER A 61 -16.59 12.17 -17.26
C SER A 61 -15.76 11.82 -18.49
N PRO A 62 -15.17 12.82 -19.20
CA PRO A 62 -14.36 12.57 -20.41
C PRO A 62 -13.16 11.65 -20.12
N GLU A 63 -12.61 11.71 -18.93
CA GLU A 63 -11.46 10.91 -18.48
C GLU A 63 -11.77 9.41 -18.47
N ALA A 64 -13.05 9.03 -18.38
CA ALA A 64 -13.46 7.61 -18.46
C ALA A 64 -13.19 7.00 -19.84
N TYR A 65 -13.14 7.84 -20.86
CA TYR A 65 -12.95 7.47 -22.27
C TYR A 65 -11.60 7.93 -22.81
N GLY A 66 -10.73 8.45 -21.93
CA GLY A 66 -9.42 8.94 -22.30
C GLY A 66 -8.45 7.84 -22.73
N PRO A 67 -7.37 8.21 -23.45
CA PRO A 67 -6.33 7.27 -23.85
C PRO A 67 -5.57 6.72 -22.64
N ARG A 68 -4.87 5.62 -22.85
CA ARG A 68 -3.89 5.13 -21.89
C ARG A 68 -2.72 6.12 -21.78
N VAL A 69 -2.22 6.31 -20.58
CA VAL A 69 -1.02 7.07 -20.28
C VAL A 69 0.15 6.09 -20.22
N ASP A 70 1.29 6.48 -20.76
CA ASP A 70 2.48 5.65 -20.76
C ASP A 70 2.83 5.17 -19.36
N ARG A 71 3.26 3.91 -19.26
CA ARG A 71 3.58 3.24 -18.00
C ARG A 71 4.56 4.04 -17.15
N GLU A 72 5.58 4.60 -17.79
CA GLU A 72 6.64 5.37 -17.13
C GLU A 72 6.10 6.66 -16.49
N ILE A 73 5.18 7.35 -17.16
CA ILE A 73 4.53 8.55 -16.64
C ILE A 73 3.65 8.22 -15.44
N VAL A 74 2.90 7.12 -15.53
CA VAL A 74 2.07 6.64 -14.42
C VAL A 74 2.95 6.26 -13.23
N ALA A 75 4.04 5.52 -13.46
CA ALA A 75 4.98 5.11 -12.41
C ALA A 75 5.63 6.31 -11.72
N ASP A 76 6.02 7.34 -12.47
CA ASP A 76 6.56 8.58 -11.91
C ASP A 76 5.52 9.31 -11.06
N SER A 77 4.28 9.36 -11.51
CA SER A 77 3.16 9.96 -10.78
C SER A 77 2.86 9.22 -9.48
N VAL A 78 2.91 7.89 -9.50
CA VAL A 78 2.76 7.03 -8.31
C VAL A 78 3.87 7.32 -7.30
N LEU A 79 5.13 7.35 -7.73
CA LEU A 79 6.25 7.62 -6.84
C LEU A 79 6.13 9.01 -6.20
N ASN A 80 5.80 10.03 -6.99
CA ASN A 80 5.63 11.39 -6.49
C ASN A 80 4.51 11.49 -5.43
N ARG A 81 3.39 10.80 -5.63
CA ARG A 81 2.31 10.75 -4.63
C ARG A 81 2.72 10.05 -3.35
N LEU A 82 3.40 8.91 -3.47
CA LEU A 82 3.90 8.19 -2.29
C LEU A 82 4.92 9.01 -1.51
N LYS A 83 5.82 9.71 -2.18
CA LYS A 83 6.79 10.62 -1.52
C LYS A 83 6.09 11.77 -0.81
N TRP A 84 5.08 12.37 -1.45
CA TRP A 84 4.28 13.40 -0.80
C TRP A 84 3.55 12.82 0.43
N ALA A 85 2.96 11.64 0.30
CA ALA A 85 2.26 10.98 1.40
C ALA A 85 3.21 10.66 2.56
N GLU A 86 4.43 10.15 2.29
CA GLU A 86 5.45 9.91 3.32
C GLU A 86 5.80 11.17 4.11
N ALA A 87 5.92 12.31 3.40
CA ALA A 87 6.30 13.57 4.02
C ALA A 87 5.18 14.20 4.86
N ASN A 88 3.91 13.96 4.50
CA ASN A 88 2.77 14.68 5.06
C ASN A 88 1.84 13.82 5.94
N ILE A 89 2.05 12.50 6.01
CA ILE A 89 1.28 11.68 6.92
C ILE A 89 1.63 12.03 8.37
N GLY A 90 0.61 12.37 9.16
CA GLY A 90 0.77 12.75 10.56
C GLY A 90 0.88 11.54 11.48
N ASP A 91 1.45 11.78 12.66
CA ASP A 91 1.53 10.82 13.75
C ASP A 91 0.35 11.01 14.72
N PHE A 92 -0.88 11.08 14.18
CA PHE A 92 -2.07 11.21 15.01
C PHE A 92 -2.26 9.95 15.84
N GLU A 93 -2.70 10.15 17.11
CA GLU A 93 -3.12 9.03 17.94
C GLU A 93 -4.18 8.22 17.19
N LYS A 94 -3.91 6.95 17.04
CA LYS A 94 -4.68 6.06 16.21
C LYS A 94 -5.96 5.69 16.95
N GLN A 95 -7.06 6.32 16.61
CA GLN A 95 -8.38 5.99 17.17
C GLN A 95 -8.76 4.53 16.88
N ASP A 96 -8.29 4.00 15.74
CA ASP A 96 -8.54 2.63 15.29
C ASP A 96 -7.40 1.66 15.64
N GLY A 97 -6.51 2.03 16.58
CA GLY A 97 -5.38 1.19 16.99
C GLY A 97 -4.13 1.32 16.12
N ALA A 98 -3.16 0.44 16.37
CA ALA A 98 -1.85 0.51 15.73
C ALA A 98 -1.85 0.08 14.26
N ASN A 99 -2.81 -0.76 13.86
CA ASN A 99 -2.90 -1.36 12.53
C ASN A 99 -3.60 -0.45 11.52
N THR A 100 -3.02 0.73 11.28
CA THR A 100 -3.52 1.74 10.34
C THR A 100 -2.43 2.18 9.38
N ILE A 101 -2.81 2.83 8.27
CA ILE A 101 -1.83 3.39 7.34
C ILE A 101 -1.00 4.45 8.06
N ASN A 102 0.30 4.22 8.10
CA ASN A 102 1.29 5.07 8.74
C ASN A 102 2.49 5.30 7.81
N ARG A 103 3.48 6.05 8.27
CA ARG A 103 4.67 6.40 7.46
C ARG A 103 5.45 5.17 7.02
N ASP A 104 5.54 4.15 7.84
CA ASP A 104 6.29 2.94 7.51
C ASP A 104 5.56 2.06 6.50
N CYS A 105 4.21 2.06 6.52
CA CYS A 105 3.41 1.44 5.45
C CYS A 105 3.73 2.09 4.09
N ILE A 106 3.82 3.42 4.06
CA ILE A 106 4.14 4.17 2.82
C ILE A 106 5.58 3.88 2.39
N ARG A 107 6.54 3.90 3.31
CA ARG A 107 7.95 3.55 3.04
C ARG A 107 8.09 2.12 2.50
N ALA A 108 7.39 1.17 3.08
CA ALA A 108 7.38 -0.22 2.61
C ALA A 108 6.80 -0.33 1.19
N ALA A 109 5.73 0.41 0.90
CA ALA A 109 5.17 0.48 -0.45
C ALA A 109 6.14 1.10 -1.45
N ILE A 110 6.81 2.22 -1.09
CA ILE A 110 7.84 2.85 -1.93
C ILE A 110 8.99 1.86 -2.18
N SER A 111 9.51 1.19 -1.15
CA SER A 111 10.62 0.24 -1.29
C SER A 111 10.32 -0.84 -2.33
N ARG A 112 9.18 -1.52 -2.19
CA ARG A 112 8.76 -2.59 -3.11
C ARG A 112 8.49 -2.08 -4.51
N PHE A 113 7.76 -0.98 -4.62
CA PHE A 113 7.41 -0.38 -5.91
C PHE A 113 8.65 0.12 -6.64
N ALA A 114 9.49 0.88 -5.96
CA ALA A 114 10.67 1.49 -6.55
C ALA A 114 11.69 0.43 -7.01
N LEU A 115 11.89 -0.65 -6.24
CA LEU A 115 12.75 -1.75 -6.68
C LEU A 115 12.23 -2.39 -7.97
N ARG A 116 10.93 -2.69 -8.03
CA ARG A 116 10.30 -3.29 -9.21
C ARG A 116 10.39 -2.39 -10.42
N GLU A 117 10.11 -1.09 -10.26
CA GLU A 117 10.14 -0.12 -11.35
C GLU A 117 11.57 0.14 -11.84
N ALA A 118 12.52 0.26 -10.94
CA ALA A 118 13.93 0.44 -11.28
C ALA A 118 14.47 -0.75 -12.09
N THR A 119 14.18 -1.97 -11.63
CA THR A 119 14.61 -3.19 -12.35
C THR A 119 13.90 -3.32 -13.69
N TRP A 120 12.60 -3.04 -13.74
CA TRP A 120 11.87 -3.01 -15.00
C TRP A 120 12.54 -2.08 -16.02
N ARG A 121 12.78 -0.81 -15.66
CA ARG A 121 13.41 0.17 -16.53
C ARG A 121 14.82 -0.27 -16.95
N LYS A 122 15.61 -0.73 -16.00
CA LYS A 122 16.98 -1.18 -16.25
C LYS A 122 17.04 -2.31 -17.30
N TYR A 123 16.24 -3.35 -17.11
CA TYR A 123 16.28 -4.53 -17.98
C TYR A 123 15.56 -4.35 -19.32
N HIS A 124 14.72 -3.33 -19.46
CA HIS A 124 14.06 -2.98 -20.72
C HIS A 124 14.72 -1.80 -21.44
N GLY A 125 15.87 -1.29 -20.93
CA GLY A 125 16.57 -0.17 -21.56
C GLY A 125 15.79 1.15 -21.51
N ILE A 126 14.97 1.35 -20.49
CA ILE A 126 14.15 2.54 -20.29
C ILE A 126 14.88 3.49 -19.35
N ASP A 127 14.89 4.78 -19.68
CA ASP A 127 15.55 5.80 -18.86
C ASP A 127 14.91 6.01 -17.49
N GLY A 128 15.70 6.58 -16.58
CA GLY A 128 15.23 6.99 -15.26
C GLY A 128 15.12 5.89 -14.20
N ALA A 129 15.79 4.73 -14.40
CA ALA A 129 15.86 3.66 -13.42
C ALA A 129 16.53 4.11 -12.10
N GLN A 130 17.56 4.97 -12.19
CA GLN A 130 18.39 5.35 -11.04
C GLN A 130 17.57 6.03 -9.94
N LYS A 131 16.66 6.94 -10.27
CA LYS A 131 15.83 7.64 -9.28
C LYS A 131 14.97 6.69 -8.43
N PHE A 132 14.52 5.58 -9.03
CA PHE A 132 13.78 4.55 -8.31
C PHE A 132 14.68 3.70 -7.42
N PHE A 133 15.90 3.36 -7.88
CA PHE A 133 16.89 2.69 -7.02
C PHE A 133 17.25 3.56 -5.81
N ASP A 134 17.47 4.85 -6.02
CA ASP A 134 17.82 5.79 -4.94
C ASP A 134 16.70 5.87 -3.88
N GLU A 135 15.45 5.96 -4.30
CA GLU A 135 14.30 5.96 -3.39
C GLU A 135 14.13 4.62 -2.66
N CYS A 136 14.29 3.50 -3.36
CA CYS A 136 14.27 2.18 -2.73
C CYS A 136 15.32 2.09 -1.63
N ILE A 137 16.56 2.48 -1.91
CA ILE A 137 17.66 2.45 -0.95
C ILE A 137 17.37 3.37 0.23
N ARG A 138 16.90 4.59 -0.04
CA ARG A 138 16.60 5.59 1.00
C ARG A 138 15.59 5.07 2.01
N VAL A 139 14.42 4.63 1.54
CA VAL A 139 13.34 4.18 2.44
C VAL A 139 13.65 2.83 3.10
N SER A 140 14.33 1.93 2.39
CA SER A 140 14.73 0.64 2.98
C SER A 140 15.72 0.82 4.13
N ARG A 141 16.65 1.77 4.03
CA ARG A 141 17.56 2.09 5.14
C ARG A 141 16.82 2.62 6.36
N LEU A 142 15.81 3.48 6.15
CA LEU A 142 14.95 3.97 7.24
C LEU A 142 14.21 2.82 7.92
N LEU A 143 13.56 1.97 7.14
CA LEU A 143 12.86 0.80 7.68
C LEU A 143 13.79 -0.17 8.41
N MET A 144 14.99 -0.43 7.89
CA MET A 144 15.98 -1.29 8.56
C MET A 144 16.48 -0.70 9.87
N ASN A 145 16.53 0.62 10.01
CA ASN A 145 16.86 1.27 11.28
C ASN A 145 15.73 1.14 12.31
N ASP A 146 14.47 1.28 11.84
CA ASP A 146 13.28 1.21 12.70
C ASP A 146 12.94 -0.25 13.06
N TYR A 147 13.27 -1.20 12.19
CA TYR A 147 13.06 -2.65 12.34
C TYR A 147 14.38 -3.42 12.18
N PRO A 148 15.31 -3.31 13.13
CA PRO A 148 16.68 -3.82 12.97
C PRO A 148 16.79 -5.35 13.05
N THR A 149 15.76 -6.02 13.56
CA THR A 149 15.77 -7.48 13.76
C THR A 149 14.56 -8.13 13.09
N LEU A 150 14.78 -9.34 12.60
CA LEU A 150 13.70 -10.21 12.14
C LEU A 150 13.06 -10.93 13.32
N TYR A 151 11.83 -11.40 13.14
CA TYR A 151 11.18 -12.26 14.12
C TYR A 151 11.75 -13.67 14.07
N TYR A 152 12.26 -14.16 15.19
CA TYR A 152 12.88 -15.47 15.33
C TYR A 152 12.01 -16.49 16.07
N GLY A 153 10.74 -16.19 16.32
CA GLY A 153 9.85 -17.05 17.08
C GLY A 153 10.06 -16.95 18.59
N THR A 154 9.22 -17.66 19.32
CA THR A 154 9.26 -17.71 20.79
C THR A 154 10.46 -18.47 21.33
N ASP A 155 11.01 -19.40 20.56
CA ASP A 155 12.20 -20.19 20.91
C ASP A 155 13.52 -19.59 20.38
N GLY A 156 13.44 -18.44 19.68
CA GLY A 156 14.61 -17.75 19.12
C GLY A 156 15.24 -18.44 17.90
N GLN A 157 14.54 -19.40 17.28
CA GLN A 157 15.01 -20.11 16.09
C GLN A 157 14.40 -19.52 14.82
N PRO A 158 15.22 -19.02 13.85
CA PRO A 158 14.72 -18.34 12.66
C PRO A 158 13.71 -19.16 11.84
N ALA A 159 13.93 -20.46 11.71
CA ALA A 159 13.04 -21.34 10.95
C ALA A 159 11.68 -21.52 11.62
N ALA A 160 11.64 -21.65 12.94
CA ALA A 160 10.40 -21.73 13.72
C ALA A 160 9.66 -20.40 13.68
N GLY A 161 10.39 -19.29 13.84
CA GLY A 161 9.80 -17.93 13.80
C GLY A 161 9.06 -17.61 12.51
N TYR A 162 9.57 -18.04 11.36
CA TYR A 162 8.88 -17.84 10.09
C TYR A 162 7.53 -18.60 10.06
N GLY A 163 7.53 -19.87 10.44
CA GLY A 163 6.29 -20.66 10.52
C GLY A 163 5.30 -20.10 11.53
N GLU A 164 5.78 -19.73 12.72
CA GLU A 164 4.98 -19.16 13.81
C GLU A 164 4.31 -17.84 13.41
N MET A 165 5.02 -16.96 12.70
CA MET A 165 4.46 -15.71 12.19
C MET A 165 3.25 -15.91 11.27
N TRP A 166 3.27 -16.97 10.43
CA TRP A 166 2.17 -17.26 9.49
C TRP A 166 1.03 -18.08 10.09
N THR A 167 1.22 -18.62 11.28
CA THR A 167 0.19 -19.42 11.99
C THR A 167 -0.37 -18.74 13.22
N THR A 168 0.17 -17.59 13.61
CA THR A 168 -0.35 -16.82 14.75
C THR A 168 -1.70 -16.19 14.43
N GLU A 169 -2.59 -16.17 15.42
CA GLU A 169 -3.89 -15.50 15.32
C GLU A 169 -3.79 -13.98 15.48
N ASP A 170 -2.72 -13.48 16.08
CA ASP A 170 -2.54 -12.06 16.37
C ASP A 170 -1.19 -11.55 15.85
N LEU A 171 -1.19 -11.07 14.61
CA LEU A 171 -0.01 -10.48 13.97
C LEU A 171 0.43 -9.14 14.61
N GLY A 172 -0.46 -8.47 15.36
CA GLY A 172 -0.13 -7.24 16.05
C GLY A 172 0.93 -7.40 17.14
N LYS A 173 1.15 -8.63 17.63
CA LYS A 173 2.18 -8.96 18.62
C LYS A 173 3.52 -9.37 18.01
N VAL A 174 3.57 -9.56 16.70
CA VAL A 174 4.79 -10.01 16.01
C VAL A 174 5.68 -8.81 15.68
N PRO A 175 6.90 -8.73 16.23
CA PRO A 175 7.83 -7.66 15.93
C PRO A 175 8.15 -7.59 14.45
N GLY A 176 8.15 -6.37 13.88
CA GLY A 176 8.45 -6.11 12.48
C GLY A 176 7.25 -6.22 11.53
N VAL A 177 6.09 -6.60 12.01
CA VAL A 177 4.83 -6.49 11.24
C VAL A 177 4.38 -5.03 11.22
N ILE A 178 4.33 -4.43 10.04
CA ILE A 178 4.01 -3.01 9.84
C ILE A 178 2.52 -2.79 9.64
N LEU A 179 1.90 -3.66 8.83
CA LEU A 179 0.48 -3.61 8.52
C LEU A 179 0.00 -5.02 8.20
N TYR A 180 -1.16 -5.37 8.71
CA TYR A 180 -1.78 -6.67 8.46
C TYR A 180 -3.29 -6.55 8.29
N MET A 181 -3.90 -7.53 7.67
CA MET A 181 -5.34 -7.65 7.61
C MET A 181 -5.81 -8.39 8.86
N GLU A 182 -6.58 -7.72 9.68
CA GLU A 182 -7.17 -8.30 10.88
C GLU A 182 -8.49 -8.99 10.53
N PHE A 183 -8.66 -10.21 11.01
CA PHE A 183 -9.88 -10.99 10.89
C PHE A 183 -10.53 -11.10 12.26
N VAL A 184 -11.68 -10.47 12.42
CA VAL A 184 -12.40 -10.43 13.70
C VAL A 184 -13.68 -11.24 13.59
N GLN A 185 -13.78 -12.29 14.41
CA GLN A 185 -14.91 -13.23 14.38
C GLN A 185 -16.25 -12.54 14.67
N ASP A 186 -16.27 -11.62 15.63
CA ASP A 186 -17.48 -10.94 16.07
C ASP A 186 -18.15 -10.10 14.99
N ILE A 187 -17.36 -9.54 14.06
CA ILE A 187 -17.86 -8.77 12.91
C ILE A 187 -17.90 -9.60 11.62
N LYS A 188 -17.74 -10.91 11.72
CA LYS A 188 -17.75 -11.86 10.60
C LYS A 188 -16.74 -11.54 9.50
N MET A 189 -15.63 -10.92 9.85
CA MET A 189 -14.48 -10.78 8.97
C MET A 189 -13.69 -12.08 9.03
N ALA A 190 -13.81 -12.91 8.00
CA ALA A 190 -13.06 -14.14 7.88
C ALA A 190 -12.24 -14.16 6.60
N ASN A 191 -11.13 -14.89 6.64
CA ASN A 191 -10.36 -15.16 5.44
C ASN A 191 -11.11 -16.21 4.60
N PHE A 192 -11.58 -15.82 3.43
CA PHE A 192 -12.35 -16.66 2.52
C PHE A 192 -11.58 -17.94 2.14
N SER A 193 -10.26 -17.83 1.98
CA SER A 193 -9.39 -18.99 1.64
C SER A 193 -9.33 -20.04 2.76
N ALA A 194 -9.42 -19.62 4.02
CA ALA A 194 -9.45 -20.55 5.14
C ALA A 194 -10.78 -21.29 5.23
N LEU A 195 -11.90 -20.63 4.90
CA LEU A 195 -13.22 -21.25 4.87
C LEU A 195 -13.33 -22.28 3.73
N GLU A 196 -12.83 -21.97 2.54
CA GLU A 196 -12.80 -22.93 1.42
C GLU A 196 -11.96 -24.18 1.73
N HIS A 197 -10.86 -24.03 2.47
CA HIS A 197 -10.03 -25.17 2.91
C HIS A 197 -10.71 -26.03 4.00
N MET A 198 -11.46 -25.38 4.90
CA MET A 198 -12.18 -26.11 5.95
C MET A 198 -13.37 -26.91 5.39
N ASP A 199 -14.08 -26.39 4.38
CA ASP A 199 -15.19 -27.08 3.75
C ASP A 199 -14.74 -28.28 2.90
N SER A 200 -13.54 -28.25 2.32
CA SER A 200 -13.01 -29.37 1.53
C SER A 200 -12.58 -30.57 2.35
N HIS A 201 -12.37 -30.42 3.66
CA HIS A 201 -12.00 -31.52 4.58
C HIS A 201 -13.17 -32.13 5.34
N ASN A 202 -14.36 -31.55 5.25
CA ASN A 202 -15.57 -32.05 5.93
C ASN A 202 -16.52 -32.88 5.02
N VAL A 203 -16.05 -33.28 3.84
CA VAL A 203 -16.82 -34.11 2.88
C VAL A 203 -16.15 -35.48 2.74
N GLU A 204 -15.90 -36.15 3.85
CA GLU A 204 -15.68 -37.61 3.89
C GLU A 204 -16.57 -38.24 4.97
#